data_247e97f1541c93cd7d5b23393798a884
#
_entry.id   247e97f1541c93cd7d5b23393798a884
#
_cell.length_a   1.000
_cell.length_b   1.000
_cell.length_c   1.000
_cell.angle_alpha   90.00
_cell.angle_beta   90.00
_cell.angle_gamma   90.00
#
_symmetry.space_group_name_H-M   'P 1'
#
loop_
_entity.id
_entity.type
_entity.pdbx_description
1 polymer ?
#
loop_
_entity_poly.entity_id
_entity_poly.type
_entity_poly.pdbx_seq_one_letter_code
_entity_poly.pdbx_strand_id
1 'polypeptide(L)'
;LVCTFFTAVIVSLLLTSFIEAYNMTKLPADSLSQDYYSFYIGEDLAQVLEDDKKLTDLLGLLDNSEKSFVLLKESYQQISGVYSQGEVFAPDIISGRSFGVDDFADQSNTALVSTELIEEITIIDGSEMLWFDNSYYEVIGVYQRSNNRVNVDAYAYYNLGSENIISGSNTVLGHYSLDAGAASGTLLNEIDRLYSASVLRAQTDNNPSEVLRKVISAQTFTLASLLLVLVMLMLNTINFTTNWIDGRRQELFVRRITGATNARINLMLLRDYILLTSISFVLGLALAYLISQVSTEVFAGFDFSLIAILITYATTLTLALLSSALMLLSAQSKSLIETRGR
;
A
#
# COMPACT_ATOMS: atom_id res chain seq x y z
N LEU A 1 -20.30 4.90 -26.27
CA LEU A 1 -20.70 3.96 -25.22
C LEU A 1 -19.58 2.95 -24.94
N VAL A 2 -19.10 2.16 -25.93
CA VAL A 2 -18.06 1.13 -25.75
C VAL A 2 -16.76 1.72 -25.20
N CYS A 3 -16.23 2.80 -25.81
CA CYS A 3 -15.00 3.43 -25.35
C CYS A 3 -15.12 4.04 -23.95
N THR A 4 -16.22 4.72 -23.66
CA THR A 4 -16.49 5.29 -22.34
C THR A 4 -16.67 4.20 -21.27
N PHE A 5 -17.24 3.05 -21.65
CA PHE A 5 -17.35 1.87 -20.81
C PHE A 5 -15.96 1.32 -20.44
N PHE A 6 -15.09 1.05 -21.41
CA PHE A 6 -13.73 0.58 -21.12
C PHE A 6 -12.90 1.61 -20.34
N THR A 7 -13.07 2.89 -20.64
CA THR A 7 -12.43 3.94 -19.86
C THR A 7 -12.88 3.89 -18.40
N ALA A 8 -14.18 3.72 -18.14
CA ALA A 8 -14.70 3.62 -16.78
C ALA A 8 -14.16 2.37 -16.05
N VAL A 9 -14.10 1.22 -16.71
CA VAL A 9 -13.52 -0.01 -16.13
C VAL A 9 -12.06 0.22 -15.72
N ILE A 10 -11.25 0.69 -16.65
CA ILE A 10 -9.82 0.90 -16.42
C ILE A 10 -9.59 1.94 -15.33
N VAL A 11 -10.23 3.10 -15.39
CA VAL A 11 -10.09 4.16 -14.38
C VAL A 11 -10.55 3.66 -13.01
N SER A 12 -11.63 2.86 -12.93
CA SER A 12 -12.07 2.26 -11.66
C SER A 12 -11.02 1.35 -11.06
N LEU A 13 -10.53 0.38 -11.83
CA LEU A 13 -9.52 -0.58 -11.35
C LEU A 13 -8.25 0.12 -10.86
N LEU A 14 -7.85 1.17 -11.54
CA LEU A 14 -6.62 1.88 -11.24
C LEU A 14 -6.70 2.78 -10.01
N LEU A 15 -7.78 3.55 -9.95
CA LEU A 15 -7.97 4.46 -8.83
C LEU A 15 -8.15 3.65 -7.54
N THR A 16 -8.89 2.53 -7.62
CA THR A 16 -9.03 1.63 -6.48
C THR A 16 -7.68 1.03 -6.08
N SER A 17 -6.91 0.49 -7.03
CA SER A 17 -5.57 -0.03 -6.77
C SER A 17 -4.61 1.03 -6.20
N PHE A 18 -4.68 2.28 -6.69
CA PHE A 18 -3.85 3.36 -6.18
C PHE A 18 -4.25 3.79 -4.76
N ILE A 19 -5.55 3.91 -4.48
CA ILE A 19 -6.06 4.25 -3.14
C ILE A 19 -5.67 3.16 -2.14
N GLU A 20 -5.82 1.91 -2.54
CA GLU A 20 -5.41 0.77 -1.73
C GLU A 20 -3.91 0.81 -1.44
N ALA A 21 -3.06 0.92 -2.47
CA ALA A 21 -1.62 1.06 -2.29
C ALA A 21 -1.24 2.25 -1.40
N TYR A 22 -1.97 3.37 -1.50
CA TYR A 22 -1.76 4.52 -0.63
C TYR A 22 -2.16 4.23 0.82
N ASN A 23 -3.29 3.59 1.05
CA ASN A 23 -3.74 3.22 2.39
C ASN A 23 -2.80 2.17 3.02
N MET A 24 -2.42 1.17 2.23
CA MET A 24 -1.49 0.14 2.68
C MET A 24 -0.09 0.70 2.99
N THR A 25 0.36 1.72 2.26
CA THR A 25 1.66 2.36 2.54
C THR A 25 1.65 3.14 3.86
N LYS A 26 0.47 3.52 4.35
CA LYS A 26 0.32 4.16 5.67
C LYS A 26 0.36 3.16 6.82
N LEU A 27 0.04 1.90 6.55
CA LEU A 27 0.16 0.86 7.56
C LEU A 27 1.63 0.47 7.64
N PRO A 28 2.26 0.58 8.81
CA PRO A 28 3.62 0.10 9.00
C PRO A 28 3.67 -1.42 8.75
N ALA A 29 4.83 -1.91 8.37
CA ALA A 29 5.09 -3.35 8.33
C ALA A 29 5.07 -3.93 9.76
N ASP A 30 5.03 -5.26 9.82
CA ASP A 30 5.23 -6.01 11.07
C ASP A 30 4.21 -5.67 12.17
N SER A 31 2.98 -5.31 11.81
CA SER A 31 1.90 -5.00 12.77
C SER A 31 2.22 -3.89 13.78
N LEU A 32 3.17 -3.01 13.47
CA LEU A 32 3.51 -1.85 14.29
C LEU A 32 2.47 -0.74 14.16
N SER A 33 2.42 0.19 15.09
CA SER A 33 1.60 1.41 15.00
C SER A 33 2.23 2.45 14.07
N GLN A 34 1.52 3.57 13.83
CA GLN A 34 2.07 4.67 13.03
C GLN A 34 3.12 5.51 13.77
N ASP A 35 3.24 5.31 15.08
CA ASP A 35 4.12 6.10 15.96
C ASP A 35 5.42 5.36 16.34
N TYR A 36 5.77 4.30 15.60
CA TYR A 36 7.02 3.58 15.83
C TYR A 36 8.25 4.37 15.37
N TYR A 37 9.38 4.08 15.98
CA TYR A 37 10.67 4.64 15.60
C TYR A 37 11.60 3.52 15.16
N SER A 38 12.22 3.69 14.00
CA SER A 38 13.34 2.85 13.58
C SER A 38 14.66 3.48 14.01
N PHE A 39 15.58 2.65 14.46
CA PHE A 39 16.93 3.08 14.84
C PHE A 39 17.95 2.00 14.54
N TYR A 40 19.20 2.41 14.44
CA TYR A 40 20.32 1.52 14.21
C TYR A 40 21.34 1.67 15.32
N ILE A 41 21.76 0.53 15.90
CA ILE A 41 22.89 0.49 16.82
C ILE A 41 24.07 -0.08 16.04
N GLY A 42 25.04 0.77 15.76
CA GLY A 42 26.25 0.42 15.00
C GLY A 42 27.49 0.29 15.87
N GLU A 43 28.53 -0.28 15.29
CA GLU A 43 29.87 -0.27 15.89
C GLU A 43 30.47 1.13 15.78
N ASP A 44 30.66 1.81 16.90
CA ASP A 44 31.60 2.92 16.95
C ASP A 44 32.97 2.35 17.26
N LEU A 45 33.89 2.39 16.28
CA LEU A 45 35.23 1.78 16.37
C LEU A 45 36.05 2.21 17.58
N ALA A 46 35.68 3.32 18.22
CA ALA A 46 36.36 3.83 19.42
C ALA A 46 35.83 3.20 20.73
N GLN A 47 34.61 2.65 20.76
CA GLN A 47 33.95 2.11 21.96
C GLN A 47 33.95 0.57 22.03
N VAL A 48 34.20 -0.13 20.93
CA VAL A 48 34.18 -1.61 20.87
C VAL A 48 35.23 -2.27 21.78
N LEU A 49 36.20 -1.52 22.25
CA LEU A 49 37.29 -2.03 23.10
C LEU A 49 37.04 -1.94 24.60
N GLU A 50 35.99 -1.23 25.06
CA GLU A 50 35.80 -1.01 26.52
C GLU A 50 34.50 -1.53 27.12
N ASP A 51 33.44 -1.77 26.35
CA ASP A 51 32.14 -2.25 26.89
C ASP A 51 31.46 -3.24 25.95
N ASP A 52 31.41 -4.52 26.37
CA ASP A 52 30.63 -5.60 25.78
C ASP A 52 29.13 -5.38 26.00
N LYS A 53 28.56 -4.30 25.44
CA LYS A 53 27.14 -4.00 25.56
C LYS A 53 26.33 -5.08 24.87
N LYS A 54 25.51 -5.75 25.65
CA LYS A 54 24.76 -6.95 25.23
C LYS A 54 23.32 -6.60 24.92
N LEU A 55 22.70 -7.45 24.14
CA LEU A 55 21.28 -7.38 23.88
C LEU A 55 20.47 -7.45 25.19
N THR A 56 20.90 -8.26 26.16
CA THR A 56 20.31 -8.35 27.50
C THR A 56 20.24 -6.99 28.22
N ASP A 57 21.20 -6.11 28.00
CA ASP A 57 21.20 -4.78 28.63
C ASP A 57 20.12 -3.89 28.01
N LEU A 58 19.90 -4.01 26.68
CA LEU A 58 18.81 -3.32 25.99
C LEU A 58 17.44 -3.82 26.44
N LEU A 59 17.25 -5.15 26.50
CA LEU A 59 16.01 -5.73 26.94
C LEU A 59 15.72 -5.39 28.42
N GLY A 60 16.72 -5.47 29.30
CA GLY A 60 16.59 -5.09 30.71
C GLY A 60 16.27 -3.61 30.92
N LEU A 61 16.80 -2.70 30.08
CA LEU A 61 16.43 -1.28 30.10
C LEU A 61 14.95 -1.09 29.78
N LEU A 62 14.46 -1.80 28.74
CA LEU A 62 13.06 -1.72 28.31
C LEU A 62 12.11 -2.31 29.36
N ASP A 63 12.43 -3.47 29.95
CA ASP A 63 11.63 -4.11 31.02
C ASP A 63 11.49 -3.21 32.25
N ASN A 64 12.57 -2.54 32.64
CA ASN A 64 12.57 -1.65 33.79
C ASN A 64 11.75 -0.35 33.55
N SER A 65 11.34 -0.09 32.31
CA SER A 65 10.58 1.13 31.98
C SER A 65 9.12 1.10 32.43
N GLU A 66 8.59 -0.07 32.80
CA GLU A 66 7.17 -0.34 33.15
C GLU A 66 6.18 0.13 32.06
N LYS A 67 6.64 0.31 30.81
CA LYS A 67 5.84 0.77 29.67
C LYS A 67 5.54 -0.39 28.75
N SER A 68 4.35 -0.35 28.15
CA SER A 68 4.04 -1.29 27.07
C SER A 68 4.85 -0.92 25.82
N PHE A 69 5.47 -1.91 25.20
CA PHE A 69 6.23 -1.72 23.97
C PHE A 69 6.29 -3.01 23.13
N VAL A 70 6.59 -2.84 21.86
CA VAL A 70 7.05 -3.87 20.94
C VAL A 70 8.39 -3.45 20.37
N LEU A 71 9.39 -4.27 20.52
CA LEU A 71 10.71 -4.11 19.90
C LEU A 71 10.89 -5.17 18.83
N LEU A 72 11.21 -4.74 17.63
CA LEU A 72 11.61 -5.62 16.53
C LEU A 72 13.09 -5.41 16.24
N LYS A 73 13.82 -6.51 15.99
CA LYS A 73 15.18 -6.51 15.48
C LYS A 73 15.19 -7.16 14.11
N GLU A 74 15.55 -6.41 13.08
CA GLU A 74 15.73 -6.96 11.75
C GLU A 74 16.91 -7.93 11.72
N SER A 75 16.70 -9.10 11.16
CA SER A 75 17.73 -10.11 10.96
C SER A 75 17.86 -10.45 9.48
N TYR A 76 18.81 -11.33 9.17
CA TYR A 76 19.03 -11.83 7.82
C TYR A 76 17.79 -12.50 7.24
N GLN A 77 17.60 -12.43 5.93
CA GLN A 77 16.54 -13.14 5.18
C GLN A 77 15.11 -12.67 5.51
N GLN A 78 14.91 -11.43 5.95
CA GLN A 78 13.59 -10.92 6.34
C GLN A 78 12.93 -11.77 7.45
N ILE A 79 13.71 -12.25 8.38
CA ILE A 79 13.26 -12.81 9.65
C ILE A 79 13.52 -11.75 10.72
N SER A 80 12.60 -11.55 11.64
CA SER A 80 12.72 -10.51 12.67
C SER A 80 12.60 -11.07 14.07
N GLY A 81 13.48 -10.64 14.96
CA GLY A 81 13.32 -10.92 16.38
C GLY A 81 12.29 -9.98 16.99
N VAL A 82 11.41 -10.51 17.84
CA VAL A 82 10.35 -9.76 18.54
C VAL A 82 10.58 -9.85 20.04
N TYR A 83 10.44 -8.72 20.72
CA TYR A 83 10.37 -8.66 22.17
C TYR A 83 9.28 -7.66 22.58
N SER A 84 8.32 -8.07 23.40
CA SER A 84 7.22 -7.18 23.78
C SER A 84 6.85 -7.29 25.24
N GLN A 85 6.40 -6.18 25.84
CA GLN A 85 5.89 -6.10 27.20
C GLN A 85 4.58 -5.33 27.22
N GLY A 86 3.54 -5.92 27.79
CA GLY A 86 2.23 -5.27 28.01
C GLY A 86 1.40 -5.04 26.75
N GLU A 87 1.99 -4.95 25.58
CA GLU A 87 1.31 -4.86 24.30
C GLU A 87 1.45 -6.19 23.56
N VAL A 88 0.38 -6.60 22.89
CA VAL A 88 0.39 -7.89 22.20
C VAL A 88 0.87 -7.64 20.77
N PHE A 89 2.02 -8.19 20.41
CA PHE A 89 2.40 -8.33 19.01
C PHE A 89 1.47 -9.34 18.33
N ALA A 90 0.57 -8.85 17.49
CA ALA A 90 -0.50 -9.64 16.90
C ALA A 90 -0.52 -9.49 15.37
N PRO A 91 0.34 -10.22 14.63
CA PRO A 91 0.17 -10.41 13.21
C PRO A 91 -1.14 -11.15 12.91
N ASP A 92 -1.58 -11.18 11.66
CA ASP A 92 -2.83 -11.82 11.24
C ASP A 92 -2.70 -13.35 11.31
N ILE A 93 -2.97 -13.92 12.50
CA ILE A 93 -2.79 -15.35 12.79
C ILE A 93 -3.87 -16.19 12.10
N ILE A 94 -3.46 -17.15 11.27
CA ILE A 94 -4.32 -18.11 10.60
C ILE A 94 -4.52 -19.37 11.45
N SER A 95 -3.44 -19.85 12.07
CA SER A 95 -3.47 -21.04 12.92
C SER A 95 -2.50 -20.92 14.07
N GLY A 96 -2.77 -21.61 15.19
CA GLY A 96 -1.95 -21.51 16.39
C GLY A 96 -2.26 -20.26 17.21
N ARG A 97 -1.24 -19.67 17.82
CA ARG A 97 -1.34 -18.46 18.65
C ARG A 97 -0.22 -17.48 18.37
N SER A 98 -0.38 -16.22 18.76
CA SER A 98 0.70 -15.24 18.80
C SER A 98 1.59 -15.41 20.04
N PHE A 99 2.67 -14.64 20.12
CA PHE A 99 3.51 -14.56 21.32
C PHE A 99 2.67 -14.08 22.52
N GLY A 100 2.83 -14.79 23.64
CA GLY A 100 2.28 -14.37 24.92
C GLY A 100 3.36 -13.79 25.84
N VAL A 101 2.94 -13.16 26.92
CA VAL A 101 3.87 -12.61 27.94
C VAL A 101 4.77 -13.71 28.50
N ASP A 102 4.23 -14.92 28.68
CA ASP A 102 4.98 -16.04 29.21
C ASP A 102 6.12 -16.50 28.27
N ASP A 103 5.95 -16.37 26.96
CA ASP A 103 7.01 -16.74 26.00
C ASP A 103 8.27 -15.89 26.16
N PHE A 104 8.10 -14.61 26.52
CA PHE A 104 9.22 -13.69 26.77
C PHE A 104 9.78 -13.88 28.18
N ALA A 105 8.92 -14.06 29.18
CA ALA A 105 9.33 -14.24 30.57
C ALA A 105 10.11 -15.55 30.78
N ASP A 106 9.68 -16.63 30.12
CA ASP A 106 10.32 -17.95 30.20
C ASP A 106 11.49 -18.10 29.21
N GLN A 107 11.82 -17.06 28.45
CA GLN A 107 12.86 -17.07 27.40
C GLN A 107 12.68 -18.23 26.40
N SER A 108 11.44 -18.57 26.08
CA SER A 108 11.08 -19.69 25.24
C SER A 108 11.65 -19.55 23.83
N ASN A 109 12.19 -20.65 23.27
CA ASN A 109 12.67 -20.70 21.90
C ASN A 109 11.48 -20.89 20.92
N THR A 110 10.65 -19.87 20.75
CA THR A 110 9.42 -19.91 19.96
C THR A 110 9.49 -19.00 18.75
N ALA A 111 8.73 -19.34 17.70
CA ALA A 111 8.64 -18.58 16.47
C ALA A 111 7.21 -18.55 15.90
N LEU A 112 6.91 -17.49 15.14
CA LEU A 112 5.77 -17.39 14.24
C LEU A 112 6.27 -17.47 12.80
N VAL A 113 5.58 -18.18 11.94
CA VAL A 113 6.00 -18.42 10.55
C VAL A 113 4.89 -17.96 9.61
N SER A 114 5.26 -17.30 8.51
CA SER A 114 4.30 -16.96 7.47
C SER A 114 3.87 -18.19 6.68
N THR A 115 2.71 -18.10 6.02
CA THR A 115 2.23 -19.14 5.09
C THR A 115 3.22 -19.49 4.00
N GLU A 116 4.12 -18.59 3.65
CA GLU A 116 5.13 -18.77 2.59
C GLU A 116 6.31 -19.65 3.03
N LEU A 117 6.56 -19.77 4.35
CA LEU A 117 7.65 -20.60 4.92
C LEU A 117 7.19 -21.94 5.50
N ILE A 118 5.94 -22.31 5.34
CA ILE A 118 5.41 -23.59 5.89
C ILE A 118 6.20 -24.81 5.39
N GLU A 119 6.68 -24.78 4.15
CA GLU A 119 7.46 -25.86 3.55
C GLU A 119 8.85 -26.03 4.17
N GLU A 120 9.37 -25.02 4.89
CA GLU A 120 10.67 -25.05 5.56
C GLU A 120 10.59 -25.55 7.01
N ILE A 121 9.36 -25.78 7.51
CA ILE A 121 9.14 -26.32 8.87
C ILE A 121 9.53 -27.80 8.90
N THR A 122 10.31 -28.16 9.90
CA THR A 122 10.71 -29.55 10.16
C THR A 122 10.03 -30.09 11.42
N ILE A 123 9.52 -31.31 11.37
CA ILE A 123 8.92 -31.95 12.56
C ILE A 123 10.02 -32.68 13.32
N ILE A 124 10.27 -32.26 14.57
CA ILE A 124 11.23 -32.86 15.49
C ILE A 124 10.50 -33.25 16.77
N ASP A 125 10.54 -34.52 17.17
CA ASP A 125 9.89 -35.04 18.36
C ASP A 125 8.38 -34.77 18.49
N GLY A 126 7.72 -34.55 17.32
CA GLY A 126 6.29 -34.26 17.25
C GLY A 126 5.94 -32.77 17.31
N SER A 127 6.92 -31.87 17.45
CA SER A 127 6.76 -30.42 17.39
C SER A 127 7.22 -29.87 16.03
N GLU A 128 6.52 -28.86 15.56
CA GLU A 128 6.88 -28.09 14.36
C GLU A 128 8.03 -27.13 14.70
N MET A 129 9.15 -27.22 14.00
CA MET A 129 10.36 -26.47 14.27
C MET A 129 10.83 -25.68 13.06
N LEU A 130 11.21 -24.42 13.27
CA LEU A 130 11.92 -23.59 12.33
C LEU A 130 13.42 -23.61 12.65
N TRP A 131 14.24 -23.91 11.64
CA TRP A 131 15.69 -23.77 11.76
C TRP A 131 16.14 -22.36 11.36
N PHE A 132 16.69 -21.62 12.29
CA PHE A 132 17.22 -20.28 12.05
C PHE A 132 18.40 -19.98 12.99
N ASP A 133 19.41 -19.25 12.48
CA ASP A 133 20.60 -18.82 13.24
C ASP A 133 21.23 -19.94 14.05
N ASN A 134 21.42 -21.10 13.40
CA ASN A 134 22.03 -22.29 13.99
C ASN A 134 21.28 -22.89 15.20
N SER A 135 19.99 -22.59 15.32
CA SER A 135 19.12 -23.03 16.41
C SER A 135 17.72 -23.42 15.90
N TYR A 136 17.03 -24.26 16.69
CA TYR A 136 15.64 -24.63 16.43
C TYR A 136 14.71 -23.79 17.30
N TYR A 137 13.62 -23.31 16.70
CA TYR A 137 12.54 -22.57 17.34
C TYR A 137 11.23 -23.34 17.14
N GLU A 138 10.48 -23.55 18.20
CA GLU A 138 9.15 -24.16 18.12
C GLU A 138 8.17 -23.19 17.45
N VAL A 139 7.49 -23.66 16.40
CA VAL A 139 6.49 -22.88 15.67
C VAL A 139 5.19 -22.88 16.46
N ILE A 140 4.84 -21.75 17.06
CA ILE A 140 3.63 -21.60 17.89
C ILE A 140 2.43 -21.11 17.11
N GLY A 141 2.65 -20.55 15.92
CA GLY A 141 1.57 -20.08 15.05
C GLY A 141 2.02 -19.76 13.65
N VAL A 142 1.03 -19.74 12.75
CA VAL A 142 1.19 -19.39 11.34
C VAL A 142 0.35 -18.16 11.06
N TYR A 143 0.93 -17.17 10.39
CA TYR A 143 0.25 -15.90 10.06
C TYR A 143 0.22 -15.63 8.55
N GLN A 144 -0.76 -14.81 8.15
CA GLN A 144 -0.82 -14.27 6.80
C GLN A 144 0.08 -13.05 6.69
N ARG A 145 1.12 -13.17 5.89
CA ARG A 145 2.02 -12.06 5.63
C ARG A 145 1.33 -10.98 4.81
N SER A 146 1.43 -9.74 5.23
CA SER A 146 1.04 -8.60 4.41
C SER A 146 2.05 -8.43 3.29
N ASN A 147 1.64 -8.77 2.07
CA ASN A 147 2.48 -8.64 0.88
C ASN A 147 2.21 -7.31 0.19
N ASN A 148 2.43 -6.22 0.91
CA ASN A 148 2.39 -4.89 0.32
C ASN A 148 3.75 -4.58 -0.32
N ARG A 149 3.75 -4.11 -1.57
CA ARG A 149 4.98 -3.78 -2.33
C ARG A 149 5.87 -2.73 -1.66
N VAL A 150 5.39 -2.05 -0.64
CA VAL A 150 6.09 -0.95 0.03
C VAL A 150 6.51 -1.30 1.45
N ASN A 151 5.63 -1.96 2.20
CA ASN A 151 5.89 -2.40 3.58
C ASN A 151 5.57 -3.90 3.62
N VAL A 152 6.60 -4.70 3.73
CA VAL A 152 6.49 -6.16 3.68
C VAL A 152 6.83 -6.69 5.05
N ASP A 153 5.90 -7.44 5.66
CA ASP A 153 6.14 -8.12 6.91
C ASP A 153 7.28 -9.15 6.78
N ALA A 154 7.94 -9.47 7.87
CA ALA A 154 8.93 -10.52 7.90
C ALA A 154 8.34 -11.87 7.45
N TYR A 155 9.18 -12.80 7.03
CA TYR A 155 8.75 -14.19 6.73
C TYR A 155 8.54 -15.01 7.98
N ALA A 156 9.27 -14.70 9.03
CA ALA A 156 9.10 -15.30 10.35
C ALA A 156 9.50 -14.32 11.45
N TYR A 157 8.92 -14.53 12.61
CA TYR A 157 9.28 -13.83 13.83
C TYR A 157 9.75 -14.84 14.86
N TYR A 158 10.85 -14.56 15.56
CA TYR A 158 11.34 -15.35 16.67
C TYR A 158 11.39 -14.54 17.95
N ASN A 159 11.30 -15.21 19.09
CA ASN A 159 11.45 -14.55 20.39
C ASN A 159 12.88 -14.04 20.56
N LEU A 160 13.06 -12.72 20.55
CA LEU A 160 14.35 -12.05 20.67
C LEU A 160 14.97 -12.24 22.06
N GLY A 161 14.14 -12.46 23.08
CA GLY A 161 14.57 -12.76 24.45
C GLY A 161 14.83 -14.25 24.71
N SER A 162 14.79 -15.12 23.68
CA SER A 162 14.96 -16.56 23.82
C SER A 162 16.35 -16.96 24.32
N GLU A 163 16.43 -18.09 25.01
CA GLU A 163 17.67 -18.65 25.52
C GLU A 163 18.71 -18.83 24.42
N ASN A 164 18.31 -19.26 23.22
CA ASN A 164 19.19 -19.46 22.07
C ASN A 164 19.88 -18.16 21.65
N ILE A 165 19.17 -17.05 21.62
CA ILE A 165 19.73 -15.74 21.25
C ILE A 165 20.61 -15.19 22.35
N ILE A 166 20.17 -15.25 23.62
CA ILE A 166 20.91 -14.73 24.76
C ILE A 166 22.21 -15.48 25.00
N SER A 167 22.19 -16.83 24.87
CA SER A 167 23.36 -17.67 25.08
C SER A 167 24.30 -17.70 23.85
N GLY A 168 23.75 -17.47 22.66
CA GLY A 168 24.48 -17.56 21.39
C GLY A 168 25.07 -16.20 20.97
N SER A 169 24.31 -15.45 20.22
CA SER A 169 24.79 -14.21 19.59
C SER A 169 24.83 -13.01 20.53
N ASN A 170 23.84 -12.86 21.42
CA ASN A 170 23.63 -11.75 22.38
C ASN A 170 24.14 -10.35 21.94
N THR A 171 24.25 -10.14 20.63
CA THR A 171 24.74 -8.87 20.08
C THR A 171 23.61 -7.86 19.97
N VAL A 172 23.87 -6.64 20.46
CA VAL A 172 22.95 -5.52 20.35
C VAL A 172 23.02 -4.81 19.01
N LEU A 173 24.03 -5.10 18.20
CA LEU A 173 24.20 -4.41 16.92
C LEU A 173 23.10 -4.78 15.94
N GLY A 174 22.60 -3.80 15.18
CA GLY A 174 21.62 -4.02 14.12
C GLY A 174 20.57 -2.93 14.01
N HIS A 175 19.59 -3.20 13.14
CA HIS A 175 18.43 -2.34 12.92
C HIS A 175 17.29 -2.76 13.83
N TYR A 176 16.65 -1.78 14.43
CA TYR A 176 15.54 -1.97 15.35
C TYR A 176 14.36 -1.09 14.98
N SER A 177 13.16 -1.57 15.31
CA SER A 177 11.93 -0.79 15.30
C SER A 177 11.28 -0.88 16.68
N LEU A 178 11.05 0.26 17.32
CA LEU A 178 10.44 0.37 18.66
C LEU A 178 9.08 1.03 18.54
N ASP A 179 8.06 0.33 18.97
CA ASP A 179 6.70 0.84 19.10
C ASP A 179 6.25 0.78 20.56
N ALA A 180 6.05 1.92 21.14
CA ALA A 180 5.49 2.11 22.49
C ALA A 180 4.47 3.25 22.46
N GLY A 181 3.85 3.49 21.31
CA GLY A 181 2.92 4.59 21.10
C GLY A 181 3.56 5.94 21.48
N ALA A 182 2.87 6.73 22.28
CA ALA A 182 3.36 8.04 22.74
C ALA A 182 4.66 7.97 23.58
N ALA A 183 5.00 6.81 24.12
CA ALA A 183 6.21 6.61 24.92
C ALA A 183 7.47 6.29 24.09
N SER A 184 7.32 5.96 22.80
CA SER A 184 8.43 5.55 21.92
C SER A 184 9.59 6.55 21.93
N GLY A 185 9.32 7.83 21.82
CA GLY A 185 10.37 8.87 21.86
C GLY A 185 11.11 8.97 23.19
N THR A 186 10.45 8.68 24.32
CA THR A 186 11.08 8.69 25.66
C THR A 186 12.01 7.50 25.84
N LEU A 187 11.54 6.30 25.45
CA LEU A 187 12.33 5.08 25.50
C LEU A 187 13.54 5.16 24.55
N LEU A 188 13.34 5.72 23.37
CA LEU A 188 14.45 5.92 22.44
C LEU A 188 15.53 6.85 23.00
N ASN A 189 15.15 7.89 23.79
CA ASN A 189 16.13 8.74 24.46
C ASN A 189 16.90 7.99 25.56
N GLU A 190 16.27 7.04 26.24
CA GLU A 190 16.94 6.19 27.23
C GLU A 190 17.91 5.22 26.56
N ILE A 191 17.52 4.62 25.44
CA ILE A 191 18.39 3.77 24.59
C ILE A 191 19.58 4.60 24.09
N ASP A 192 19.36 5.83 23.60
CA ASP A 192 20.40 6.73 23.11
C ASP A 192 21.42 7.10 24.21
N ARG A 193 20.94 7.24 25.45
CA ARG A 193 21.82 7.47 26.61
C ARG A 193 22.68 6.26 26.95
N LEU A 194 22.15 5.04 26.79
CA LEU A 194 22.87 3.81 27.05
C LEU A 194 23.93 3.51 25.98
N TYR A 195 23.57 3.74 24.71
CA TYR A 195 24.43 3.41 23.54
C TYR A 195 25.11 4.64 22.92
N SER A 196 24.87 5.85 23.46
CA SER A 196 25.51 7.12 23.09
C SER A 196 25.55 7.34 21.56
N ALA A 197 26.72 7.66 20.98
CA ALA A 197 26.89 8.04 19.57
C ALA A 197 26.60 6.94 18.53
N SER A 198 26.23 5.73 18.94
CA SER A 198 25.96 4.61 18.06
C SER A 198 24.52 4.52 17.57
N VAL A 199 23.62 5.35 18.11
CA VAL A 199 22.19 5.30 17.74
C VAL A 199 21.89 6.29 16.63
N LEU A 200 21.65 5.77 15.43
CA LEU A 200 21.16 6.54 14.28
C LEU A 200 19.63 6.42 14.22
N ARG A 201 18.94 7.52 14.41
CA ARG A 201 17.48 7.58 14.39
C ARG A 201 16.96 7.73 12.96
N ALA A 202 16.08 6.85 12.56
CA ALA A 202 15.26 7.03 11.38
C ALA A 202 13.81 7.17 11.83
N GLN A 203 13.30 8.39 11.90
CA GLN A 203 11.87 8.59 12.09
C GLN A 203 11.17 8.14 10.81
N THR A 204 10.18 7.27 10.94
CA THR A 204 9.33 6.94 9.80
C THR A 204 8.55 8.18 9.43
N ASP A 205 8.92 8.76 8.30
CA ASP A 205 8.34 10.02 7.83
C ASP A 205 6.94 9.71 7.27
N ASN A 206 5.92 9.74 8.15
CA ASN A 206 4.50 9.58 7.79
C ASN A 206 3.94 10.84 7.10
N ASN A 207 4.82 11.70 6.60
CA ASN A 207 4.40 12.87 5.83
C ASN A 207 3.63 12.39 4.57
N PRO A 208 2.37 12.84 4.37
CA PRO A 208 1.56 12.44 3.22
C PRO A 208 2.26 12.58 1.86
N SER A 209 3.16 13.55 1.73
CA SER A 209 3.96 13.76 0.52
C SER A 209 5.02 12.68 0.30
N GLU A 210 5.65 12.17 1.36
CA GLU A 210 6.63 11.07 1.29
C GLU A 210 5.94 9.74 0.99
N VAL A 211 4.81 9.48 1.67
CA VAL A 211 3.97 8.30 1.38
C VAL A 211 3.55 8.30 -0.09
N LEU A 212 3.06 9.43 -0.60
CA LEU A 212 2.69 9.57 -2.01
C LEU A 212 3.87 9.32 -2.95
N ARG A 213 5.05 9.84 -2.62
CA ARG A 213 6.28 9.64 -3.41
C ARG A 213 6.70 8.17 -3.44
N LYS A 214 6.63 7.47 -2.31
CA LYS A 214 6.91 6.02 -2.22
C LYS A 214 5.94 5.22 -3.10
N VAL A 215 4.63 5.49 -3.01
CA VAL A 215 3.61 4.82 -3.84
C VAL A 215 3.86 5.06 -5.32
N ILE A 216 4.10 6.32 -5.73
CA ILE A 216 4.38 6.66 -7.12
C ILE A 216 5.64 5.95 -7.61
N SER A 217 6.73 5.94 -6.83
CA SER A 217 7.97 5.28 -7.23
C SER A 217 7.82 3.77 -7.36
N ALA A 218 7.10 3.13 -6.43
CA ALA A 218 6.85 1.70 -6.46
C ALA A 218 5.94 1.29 -7.65
N GLN A 219 5.02 2.17 -8.06
CA GLN A 219 4.06 1.88 -9.13
C GLN A 219 4.34 2.62 -10.44
N THR A 220 5.54 3.18 -10.62
CA THR A 220 5.87 4.01 -11.79
C THR A 220 5.56 3.31 -13.12
N PHE A 221 5.90 2.05 -13.27
CA PHE A 221 5.63 1.29 -14.50
C PHE A 221 4.12 1.10 -14.74
N THR A 222 3.38 0.76 -13.70
CA THR A 222 1.91 0.60 -13.76
C THR A 222 1.24 1.91 -14.13
N LEU A 223 1.64 3.02 -13.49
CA LEU A 223 1.10 4.35 -13.75
C LEU A 223 1.42 4.83 -15.18
N ALA A 224 2.64 4.57 -15.66
CA ALA A 224 3.05 4.95 -17.01
C ALA A 224 2.29 4.16 -18.09
N SER A 225 2.16 2.84 -17.95
CA SER A 225 1.40 1.98 -18.86
C SER A 225 -0.06 2.39 -18.91
N LEU A 226 -0.60 2.78 -17.78
CA LEU A 226 -1.93 3.26 -17.61
C LEU A 226 -2.20 4.60 -18.28
N LEU A 227 -1.31 5.57 -18.06
CA LEU A 227 -1.39 6.87 -18.73
C LEU A 227 -1.44 6.68 -20.26
N LEU A 228 -0.62 5.76 -20.78
CA LEU A 228 -0.60 5.44 -22.20
C LEU A 228 -1.94 4.87 -22.68
N VAL A 229 -2.53 3.93 -21.94
CA VAL A 229 -3.86 3.37 -22.26
C VAL A 229 -4.93 4.45 -22.18
N LEU A 230 -4.87 5.33 -21.18
CA LEU A 230 -5.80 6.45 -21.01
C LEU A 230 -5.73 7.43 -22.19
N VAL A 231 -4.53 7.76 -22.67
CA VAL A 231 -4.33 8.60 -23.86
C VAL A 231 -4.92 7.92 -25.10
N MET A 232 -4.66 6.63 -25.29
CA MET A 232 -5.25 5.85 -26.40
C MET A 232 -6.78 5.84 -26.36
N LEU A 233 -7.36 5.68 -25.17
CA LEU A 233 -8.82 5.71 -24.99
C LEU A 233 -9.40 7.11 -25.24
N MET A 234 -8.70 8.18 -24.83
CA MET A 234 -9.10 9.56 -25.16
C MET A 234 -9.13 9.80 -26.68
N LEU A 235 -8.10 9.36 -27.40
CA LEU A 235 -8.05 9.48 -28.87
C LEU A 235 -9.20 8.73 -29.54
N ASN A 236 -9.46 7.50 -29.09
CA ASN A 236 -10.59 6.73 -29.57
C ASN A 236 -11.93 7.41 -29.25
N THR A 237 -12.08 7.96 -28.04
CA THR A 237 -13.31 8.67 -27.66
C THR A 237 -13.55 9.90 -28.53
N ILE A 238 -12.50 10.66 -28.88
CA ILE A 238 -12.59 11.80 -29.80
C ILE A 238 -13.06 11.33 -31.18
N ASN A 239 -12.48 10.25 -31.73
CA ASN A 239 -12.87 9.72 -33.02
C ASN A 239 -14.34 9.23 -33.05
N PHE A 240 -14.75 8.50 -32.02
CA PHE A 240 -16.13 8.05 -31.89
C PHE A 240 -17.12 9.19 -31.76
N THR A 241 -16.79 10.21 -30.96
CA THR A 241 -17.66 11.35 -30.75
C THR A 241 -17.78 12.17 -32.03
N THR A 242 -16.70 12.29 -32.82
CA THR A 242 -16.74 12.95 -34.13
C THR A 242 -17.70 12.22 -35.08
N ASN A 243 -17.55 10.90 -35.21
CA ASN A 243 -18.43 10.06 -36.05
C ASN A 243 -19.90 10.13 -35.59
N TRP A 244 -20.15 10.16 -34.27
CA TRP A 244 -21.49 10.23 -33.72
C TRP A 244 -22.19 11.57 -34.05
N ILE A 245 -21.45 12.68 -34.00
CA ILE A 245 -21.99 14.00 -34.39
C ILE A 245 -22.19 14.08 -35.92
N ASP A 246 -21.24 13.54 -36.68
CA ASP A 246 -21.38 13.52 -38.14
C ASP A 246 -22.65 12.73 -38.54
N GLY A 247 -22.96 11.64 -37.85
CA GLY A 247 -24.23 10.89 -38.05
C GLY A 247 -25.50 11.69 -37.71
N ARG A 248 -25.39 12.75 -36.86
CA ARG A 248 -26.52 13.61 -36.50
C ARG A 248 -26.54 14.94 -37.24
N ARG A 249 -25.68 15.15 -38.23
CA ARG A 249 -25.58 16.43 -38.97
C ARG A 249 -26.93 16.90 -39.53
N GLN A 250 -27.73 16.02 -40.06
CA GLN A 250 -29.05 16.35 -40.61
C GLN A 250 -30.01 16.84 -39.52
N GLU A 251 -30.06 16.17 -38.37
CA GLU A 251 -30.88 16.58 -37.23
C GLU A 251 -30.46 17.97 -36.72
N LEU A 252 -29.15 18.18 -36.55
CA LEU A 252 -28.60 19.46 -36.09
C LEU A 252 -28.86 20.60 -37.08
N PHE A 253 -28.81 20.31 -38.39
CA PHE A 253 -29.11 21.28 -39.45
C PHE A 253 -30.60 21.67 -39.42
N VAL A 254 -31.53 20.72 -39.30
CA VAL A 254 -32.96 21.01 -39.20
C VAL A 254 -33.24 21.90 -37.97
N ARG A 255 -32.63 21.59 -36.81
CA ARG A 255 -32.77 22.38 -35.60
C ARG A 255 -32.25 23.78 -35.70
N ARG A 256 -31.15 23.99 -36.47
CA ARG A 256 -30.66 25.34 -36.78
C ARG A 256 -31.63 26.16 -37.67
N ILE A 257 -32.22 25.52 -38.66
CA ILE A 257 -33.24 26.18 -39.51
C ILE A 257 -34.47 26.54 -38.74
N THR A 258 -34.86 25.71 -37.75
CA THR A 258 -36.01 25.98 -36.86
C THR A 258 -35.71 27.00 -35.75
N GLY A 259 -34.51 27.65 -35.78
CA GLY A 259 -34.16 28.76 -34.89
C GLY A 259 -33.47 28.37 -33.59
N ALA A 260 -32.98 27.17 -33.46
CA ALA A 260 -32.17 26.80 -32.31
C ALA A 260 -30.82 27.50 -32.29
N THR A 261 -30.48 28.14 -31.18
CA THR A 261 -29.17 28.79 -30.99
C THR A 261 -28.06 27.72 -30.81
N ASN A 262 -26.82 28.05 -31.21
CA ASN A 262 -25.67 27.17 -31.03
C ASN A 262 -25.50 26.72 -29.56
N ALA A 263 -25.78 27.62 -28.61
CA ALA A 263 -25.72 27.30 -27.17
C ALA A 263 -26.71 26.19 -26.79
N ARG A 264 -27.95 26.25 -27.32
CA ARG A 264 -29.01 25.27 -27.06
C ARG A 264 -28.67 23.90 -27.66
N ILE A 265 -28.06 23.88 -28.84
CA ILE A 265 -27.57 22.66 -29.50
C ILE A 265 -26.43 22.04 -28.70
N ASN A 266 -25.43 22.85 -28.29
CA ASN A 266 -24.31 22.38 -27.49
C ASN A 266 -24.75 21.82 -26.14
N LEU A 267 -25.68 22.48 -25.46
CA LEU A 267 -26.23 22.01 -24.18
C LEU A 267 -26.96 20.67 -24.33
N MET A 268 -27.71 20.50 -25.41
CA MET A 268 -28.39 19.24 -25.70
C MET A 268 -27.38 18.09 -25.94
N LEU A 269 -26.35 18.35 -26.79
CA LEU A 269 -25.29 17.37 -27.02
C LEU A 269 -24.53 17.03 -25.74
N LEU A 270 -24.23 18.02 -24.91
CA LEU A 270 -23.55 17.83 -23.64
C LEU A 270 -24.41 16.97 -22.67
N ARG A 271 -25.71 17.24 -22.57
CA ARG A 271 -26.64 16.44 -21.75
C ARG A 271 -26.70 14.99 -22.20
N ASP A 272 -26.85 14.76 -23.50
CA ASP A 272 -26.90 13.40 -24.07
C ASP A 272 -25.58 12.66 -23.83
N TYR A 273 -24.44 13.39 -23.90
CA TYR A 273 -23.12 12.82 -23.65
C TYR A 273 -22.91 12.47 -22.17
N ILE A 274 -23.34 13.33 -21.24
CA ILE A 274 -23.29 13.05 -19.79
C ILE A 274 -24.14 11.82 -19.45
N LEU A 275 -25.37 11.72 -19.99
CA LEU A 275 -26.22 10.57 -19.77
C LEU A 275 -25.57 9.27 -20.28
N LEU A 276 -25.01 9.31 -21.47
CA LEU A 276 -24.30 8.17 -22.06
C LEU A 276 -23.10 7.75 -21.22
N THR A 277 -22.30 8.71 -20.75
CA THR A 277 -21.13 8.47 -19.90
C THR A 277 -21.54 7.90 -18.54
N SER A 278 -22.61 8.40 -17.93
CA SER A 278 -23.10 7.88 -16.64
C SER A 278 -23.59 6.43 -16.75
N ILE A 279 -24.33 6.10 -17.80
CA ILE A 279 -24.79 4.71 -18.05
C ILE A 279 -23.56 3.80 -18.28
N SER A 280 -22.60 4.26 -19.08
CA SER A 280 -21.36 3.51 -19.35
C SER A 280 -20.53 3.31 -18.09
N PHE A 281 -20.49 4.31 -17.21
CA PHE A 281 -19.79 4.21 -15.91
C PHE A 281 -20.41 3.15 -15.01
N VAL A 282 -21.73 3.14 -14.86
CA VAL A 282 -22.43 2.13 -14.04
C VAL A 282 -22.16 0.72 -14.54
N LEU A 283 -22.27 0.52 -15.87
CA LEU A 283 -21.97 -0.77 -16.49
C LEU A 283 -20.50 -1.17 -16.32
N GLY A 284 -19.57 -0.19 -16.47
CA GLY A 284 -18.14 -0.41 -16.29
C GLY A 284 -17.78 -0.76 -14.85
N LEU A 285 -18.39 -0.07 -13.87
CA LEU A 285 -18.20 -0.36 -12.45
C LEU A 285 -18.73 -1.77 -12.09
N ALA A 286 -19.88 -2.14 -12.62
CA ALA A 286 -20.44 -3.48 -12.42
C ALA A 286 -19.51 -4.57 -12.98
N LEU A 287 -18.93 -4.35 -14.16
CA LEU A 287 -17.96 -5.29 -14.73
C LEU A 287 -16.65 -5.33 -13.91
N ALA A 288 -16.14 -4.19 -13.48
CA ALA A 288 -14.96 -4.12 -12.64
C ALA A 288 -15.15 -4.90 -11.32
N TYR A 289 -16.33 -4.75 -10.71
CA TYR A 289 -16.72 -5.53 -9.53
C TYR A 289 -16.77 -7.03 -9.80
N LEU A 290 -17.34 -7.45 -10.93
CA LEU A 290 -17.37 -8.88 -11.30
C LEU A 290 -15.95 -9.45 -11.55
N ILE A 291 -15.07 -8.68 -12.20
CA ILE A 291 -13.67 -9.08 -12.42
C ILE A 291 -12.96 -9.24 -11.09
N SER A 292 -13.14 -8.33 -10.13
CA SER A 292 -12.49 -8.42 -8.82
C SER A 292 -12.94 -9.65 -8.02
N GLN A 293 -14.17 -10.12 -8.20
CA GLN A 293 -14.66 -11.35 -7.54
C GLN A 293 -14.09 -12.63 -8.15
N VAL A 294 -13.76 -12.63 -9.45
CA VAL A 294 -13.24 -13.82 -10.16
C VAL A 294 -11.73 -13.97 -9.96
N SER A 295 -11.01 -12.89 -9.81
CA SER A 295 -9.53 -12.87 -9.72
C SER A 295 -9.07 -12.47 -8.34
N THR A 296 -9.47 -13.21 -7.32
CA THR A 296 -9.15 -12.92 -5.90
C THR A 296 -7.64 -12.89 -5.61
N GLU A 297 -6.84 -13.68 -6.32
CA GLU A 297 -5.37 -13.66 -6.15
C GLU A 297 -4.70 -12.39 -6.70
N VAL A 298 -5.24 -11.80 -7.78
CA VAL A 298 -4.68 -10.60 -8.41
C VAL A 298 -5.23 -9.32 -7.78
N PHE A 299 -6.47 -9.39 -7.30
CA PHE A 299 -7.25 -8.27 -6.76
C PHE A 299 -7.66 -8.50 -5.30
N ALA A 300 -6.90 -9.32 -4.54
CA ALA A 300 -7.10 -9.48 -3.11
C ALA A 300 -6.99 -8.11 -2.42
N GLY A 301 -8.06 -7.73 -1.69
CA GLY A 301 -8.09 -6.45 -0.98
C GLY A 301 -8.75 -5.29 -1.74
N PHE A 302 -9.36 -5.52 -2.92
CA PHE A 302 -10.09 -4.47 -3.63
C PHE A 302 -11.37 -4.05 -2.89
N ASP A 303 -11.24 -3.05 -2.03
CA ASP A 303 -12.37 -2.43 -1.36
C ASP A 303 -12.97 -1.32 -2.22
N PHE A 304 -14.17 -1.58 -2.77
CA PHE A 304 -14.99 -0.57 -3.46
C PHE A 304 -15.59 0.40 -2.44
N SER A 305 -14.76 1.25 -1.83
CA SER A 305 -15.27 2.28 -0.93
C SER A 305 -16.12 3.29 -1.71
N LEU A 306 -17.15 3.84 -1.08
CA LEU A 306 -18.03 4.83 -1.68
C LEU A 306 -17.25 6.06 -2.15
N ILE A 307 -16.20 6.43 -1.43
CA ILE A 307 -15.30 7.53 -1.78
C ILE A 307 -14.53 7.21 -3.07
N ALA A 308 -13.99 6.00 -3.21
CA ALA A 308 -13.29 5.57 -4.42
C ALA A 308 -14.22 5.60 -5.64
N ILE A 309 -15.46 5.12 -5.50
CA ILE A 309 -16.47 5.15 -6.56
C ILE A 309 -16.79 6.59 -6.99
N LEU A 310 -16.99 7.51 -6.04
CA LEU A 310 -17.27 8.92 -6.34
C LEU A 310 -16.10 9.61 -7.04
N ILE A 311 -14.86 9.39 -6.60
CA ILE A 311 -13.67 9.94 -7.23
C ILE A 311 -13.52 9.39 -8.65
N THR A 312 -13.74 8.09 -8.84
CA THR A 312 -13.69 7.43 -10.16
C THR A 312 -14.75 7.98 -11.10
N TYR A 313 -15.97 8.20 -10.62
CA TYR A 313 -17.03 8.83 -11.41
C TYR A 313 -16.66 10.26 -11.80
N ALA A 314 -16.18 11.07 -10.86
CA ALA A 314 -15.75 12.44 -11.12
C ALA A 314 -14.62 12.51 -12.15
N THR A 315 -13.60 11.63 -12.05
CA THR A 315 -12.51 11.57 -13.03
C THR A 315 -12.98 11.11 -14.40
N THR A 316 -13.84 10.11 -14.50
CA THR A 316 -14.41 9.65 -15.76
C THR A 316 -15.25 10.74 -16.42
N LEU A 317 -16.05 11.45 -15.63
CA LEU A 317 -16.88 12.55 -16.12
C LEU A 317 -16.03 13.74 -16.60
N THR A 318 -14.96 14.11 -15.88
CA THR A 318 -14.04 15.18 -16.29
C THR A 318 -13.30 14.83 -17.59
N LEU A 319 -12.85 13.60 -17.76
CA LEU A 319 -12.24 13.13 -19.00
C LEU A 319 -13.23 13.16 -20.16
N ALA A 320 -14.47 12.77 -19.93
CA ALA A 320 -15.54 12.83 -20.91
C ALA A 320 -15.85 14.28 -21.33
N LEU A 321 -15.93 15.21 -20.36
CA LEU A 321 -16.16 16.62 -20.61
C LEU A 321 -15.00 17.26 -21.37
N LEU A 322 -13.74 16.95 -21.01
CA LEU A 322 -12.56 17.43 -21.73
C LEU A 322 -12.55 16.95 -23.19
N SER A 323 -12.85 15.67 -23.43
CA SER A 323 -12.92 15.13 -24.80
C SER A 323 -14.01 15.79 -25.64
N SER A 324 -15.19 16.06 -25.04
CA SER A 324 -16.29 16.76 -25.71
C SER A 324 -15.94 18.23 -25.99
N ALA A 325 -15.28 18.91 -25.07
CA ALA A 325 -14.84 20.30 -25.24
C ALA A 325 -13.80 20.44 -26.36
N LEU A 326 -12.79 19.59 -26.38
CA LEU A 326 -11.77 19.54 -27.45
C LEU A 326 -12.40 19.35 -28.82
N MET A 327 -13.40 18.52 -28.90
CA MET A 327 -14.13 18.25 -30.12
C MET A 327 -14.96 19.45 -30.59
N LEU A 328 -15.71 20.12 -29.69
CA LEU A 328 -16.47 21.33 -30.02
C LEU A 328 -15.54 22.43 -30.55
N LEU A 329 -14.34 22.57 -29.96
CA LEU A 329 -13.33 23.53 -30.45
C LEU A 329 -12.80 23.13 -31.83
N SER A 330 -12.56 21.86 -32.10
CA SER A 330 -12.11 21.38 -33.40
C SER A 330 -13.17 21.55 -34.52
N ALA A 331 -14.46 21.36 -34.17
CA ALA A 331 -15.57 21.57 -35.09
C ALA A 331 -15.77 23.04 -35.46
N GLN A 332 -15.54 23.97 -34.50
CA GLN A 332 -15.59 25.42 -34.75
C GLN A 332 -14.43 25.89 -35.63
N SER A 333 -13.21 25.35 -35.42
CA SER A 333 -12.06 25.72 -36.24
C SER A 333 -12.22 25.31 -37.72
N LYS A 334 -12.81 24.13 -37.98
CA LYS A 334 -13.10 23.72 -39.39
C LYS A 334 -14.13 24.61 -40.09
N SER A 335 -15.16 25.05 -39.36
CA SER A 335 -16.18 25.94 -39.93
C SER A 335 -15.61 27.33 -40.31
N LEU A 336 -14.61 27.84 -39.56
CA LEU A 336 -13.93 29.11 -39.86
C LEU A 336 -13.00 29.01 -41.06
N ILE A 337 -12.43 27.86 -41.35
CA ILE A 337 -11.55 27.64 -42.53
C ILE A 337 -12.39 27.56 -43.79
N GLU A 338 -13.54 26.88 -43.77
CA GLU A 338 -14.45 26.80 -44.93
C GLU A 338 -15.09 28.14 -45.30
N THR A 339 -15.32 29.05 -44.33
CA THR A 339 -15.85 30.37 -44.57
C THR A 339 -14.79 31.37 -45.09
N ARG A 340 -13.49 31.08 -44.92
CA ARG A 340 -12.37 31.91 -45.43
C ARG A 340 -11.89 31.52 -46.83
N GLY A 341 -12.32 30.38 -47.33
CA GLY A 341 -11.93 29.82 -48.64
C GLY A 341 -12.97 30.05 -49.73
N ARG A 342 -14.02 30.84 -49.45
CA ARG A 342 -14.98 31.36 -50.43
C ARG A 342 -14.88 32.91 -50.44
#